data_211903008ffcbec300ae431e8bf508ab
#
_entry.id   211903008ffcbec300ae431e8bf508ab
#
_cell.length_a   1.000
_cell.length_b   1.000
_cell.length_c   1.000
_cell.angle_alpha   90.00
_cell.angle_beta   90.00
_cell.angle_gamma   90.00
#
_symmetry.space_group_name_H-M   'P 1'
#
loop_
_entity.id
_entity.type
_entity.pdbx_description
1 polymer ?
#
loop_
_entity_poly.entity_id
_entity_poly.type
_entity_poly.pdbx_seq_one_letter_code
_entity_poly.pdbx_strand_id
1 'polypeptide(L)'
;MTTTVSRTAAIAAFLIAQVTFACAAEIKVYATIGVKHSLEDLSAKFENTSGHKVAITWGTGAALAKRILAGEQADLLVLTRQGLDTLSKEGKVAPGSERNFASSTLAVGIKKGAPKPDISTPEAFKAAMLNAKSVAYPDPAGGGLSGVYFAQLAEKMGFAEQLKSKARFPADNFAGKLVASGEAEFAIQQKPELISIEGVEILGSLPADINVTTVFSAGVSKDAKEGGPSIELLKYLESPEAAAVFKRDGLDPPPAAAKAS
;
A
#
# COMPACT_ATOMS: atom_id res chain seq x y z
N MET A 1 -27.94 84.92 8.21
CA MET A 1 -27.62 83.80 9.17
C MET A 1 -28.02 82.50 8.52
N THR A 2 -27.12 81.85 7.84
CA THR A 2 -27.37 80.57 7.12
C THR A 2 -26.47 79.51 7.72
N THR A 3 -27.07 78.59 8.44
CA THR A 3 -26.40 77.44 9.07
C THR A 3 -26.31 76.28 8.09
N THR A 4 -25.09 75.96 7.69
CA THR A 4 -24.75 74.82 6.85
C THR A 4 -24.65 73.56 7.72
N VAL A 5 -25.49 72.56 7.46
CA VAL A 5 -25.44 71.24 8.11
C VAL A 5 -24.60 70.33 7.26
N SER A 6 -23.43 69.95 7.76
CA SER A 6 -22.52 68.97 7.13
C SER A 6 -23.03 67.56 7.39
N ARG A 7 -23.36 66.80 6.32
CA ARG A 7 -23.72 65.40 6.37
C ARG A 7 -22.46 64.58 6.15
N THR A 8 -21.90 64.03 7.21
CA THR A 8 -20.84 63.01 7.15
C THR A 8 -21.52 61.63 6.95
N ALA A 9 -21.38 61.09 5.73
CA ALA A 9 -21.80 59.74 5.41
C ALA A 9 -20.72 58.77 5.88
N ALA A 10 -21.01 57.97 6.90
CA ALA A 10 -20.21 56.84 7.36
C ALA A 10 -20.46 55.65 6.43
N ILE A 11 -19.46 55.31 5.60
CA ILE A 11 -19.45 54.09 4.79
C ILE A 11 -18.94 52.96 5.70
N ALA A 12 -19.84 52.15 6.23
CA ALA A 12 -19.51 50.90 6.91
C ALA A 12 -19.17 49.84 5.85
N ALA A 13 -17.87 49.60 5.61
CA ALA A 13 -17.43 48.51 4.78
C ALA A 13 -17.67 47.17 5.52
N PHE A 14 -18.69 46.43 5.10
CA PHE A 14 -18.97 45.10 5.57
C PHE A 14 -17.99 44.14 4.86
N LEU A 15 -16.88 43.78 5.53
CA LEU A 15 -16.02 42.67 5.10
C LEU A 15 -16.77 41.37 5.30
N ILE A 16 -17.44 40.90 4.24
CA ILE A 16 -17.96 39.53 4.20
C ILE A 16 -16.75 38.59 4.04
N ALA A 17 -16.30 38.03 5.15
CA ALA A 17 -15.38 36.89 5.11
C ALA A 17 -16.11 35.75 4.39
N GLN A 18 -15.77 35.51 3.14
CA GLN A 18 -16.22 34.32 2.42
C GLN A 18 -15.52 33.11 3.09
N VAL A 19 -16.19 32.51 4.05
CA VAL A 19 -15.87 31.16 4.51
C VAL A 19 -16.22 30.25 3.34
N THR A 20 -15.23 29.93 2.51
CA THR A 20 -15.34 28.85 1.53
C THR A 20 -15.48 27.58 2.35
N PHE A 21 -16.72 27.10 2.53
CA PHE A 21 -16.94 25.72 2.94
C PHE A 21 -16.34 24.85 1.85
N ALA A 22 -15.17 24.27 2.10
CA ALA A 22 -14.67 23.18 1.28
C ALA A 22 -15.75 22.11 1.27
N CYS A 23 -16.39 21.89 0.12
CA CYS A 23 -17.40 20.86 -0.02
C CYS A 23 -16.72 19.51 0.29
N ALA A 24 -17.29 18.74 1.21
CA ALA A 24 -16.79 17.40 1.51
C ALA A 24 -16.82 16.56 0.23
N ALA A 25 -15.67 16.12 -0.24
CA ALA A 25 -15.54 15.29 -1.42
C ALA A 25 -15.42 13.82 -1.03
N GLU A 26 -15.84 12.91 -1.91
CA GLU A 26 -15.57 11.48 -1.80
C GLU A 26 -14.46 11.09 -2.77
N ILE A 27 -13.26 10.84 -2.24
CA ILE A 27 -12.07 10.45 -3.00
C ILE A 27 -12.13 8.94 -3.26
N LYS A 28 -12.19 8.54 -4.53
CA LYS A 28 -12.14 7.13 -4.93
C LYS A 28 -10.69 6.67 -5.05
N VAL A 29 -10.27 5.80 -4.15
CA VAL A 29 -8.90 5.28 -4.10
C VAL A 29 -8.87 3.84 -4.57
N TYR A 30 -8.00 3.53 -5.54
CA TYR A 30 -7.68 2.15 -5.89
C TYR A 30 -6.34 1.79 -5.27
N ALA A 31 -6.35 0.85 -4.30
CA ALA A 31 -5.18 0.56 -3.48
C ALA A 31 -4.81 -0.92 -3.44
N THR A 32 -3.51 -1.20 -3.53
CA THR A 32 -2.98 -2.55 -3.35
C THR A 32 -3.08 -3.00 -1.89
N ILE A 33 -3.38 -4.29 -1.70
CA ILE A 33 -3.54 -4.89 -0.36
C ILE A 33 -2.28 -4.82 0.50
N GLY A 34 -1.09 -4.67 -0.09
CA GLY A 34 0.18 -4.59 0.64
C GLY A 34 0.31 -3.41 1.61
N VAL A 35 -0.56 -2.39 1.50
CA VAL A 35 -0.62 -1.24 2.41
C VAL A 35 -1.96 -1.12 3.13
N LYS A 36 -2.79 -2.18 3.07
CA LYS A 36 -4.19 -2.11 3.50
C LYS A 36 -4.34 -1.61 4.92
N HIS A 37 -3.70 -2.26 5.88
CA HIS A 37 -3.85 -1.93 7.31
C HIS A 37 -3.48 -0.48 7.61
N SER A 38 -2.33 -0.03 7.12
CA SER A 38 -1.89 1.36 7.30
C SER A 38 -2.79 2.36 6.60
N LEU A 39 -3.22 2.07 5.38
CA LEU A 39 -4.02 3.01 4.60
C LEU A 39 -5.45 3.14 5.16
N GLU A 40 -6.03 2.09 5.75
CA GLU A 40 -7.32 2.16 6.45
C GLU A 40 -7.24 3.09 7.67
N ASP A 41 -6.20 2.96 8.53
CA ASP A 41 -5.98 3.84 9.67
C ASP A 41 -5.74 5.30 9.23
N LEU A 42 -4.85 5.50 8.24
CA LEU A 42 -4.53 6.83 7.73
C LEU A 42 -5.72 7.49 7.05
N SER A 43 -6.53 6.73 6.31
CA SER A 43 -7.75 7.27 5.68
C SER A 43 -8.76 7.74 6.72
N ALA A 44 -8.98 6.97 7.79
CA ALA A 44 -9.87 7.40 8.87
C ALA A 44 -9.40 8.69 9.56
N LYS A 45 -8.09 8.83 9.79
CA LYS A 45 -7.48 10.04 10.35
C LYS A 45 -7.60 11.23 9.40
N PHE A 46 -7.33 11.02 8.11
CA PHE A 46 -7.48 12.03 7.08
C PHE A 46 -8.93 12.52 6.98
N GLU A 47 -9.90 11.62 6.96
CA GLU A 47 -11.34 11.98 6.95
C GLU A 47 -11.72 12.88 8.13
N ASN A 48 -11.21 12.54 9.32
CA ASN A 48 -11.50 13.31 10.54
C ASN A 48 -10.89 14.73 10.52
N THR A 49 -9.78 14.92 9.82
CA THR A 49 -9.06 16.22 9.80
C THR A 49 -9.44 17.08 8.61
N SER A 50 -9.69 16.47 7.44
CA SER A 50 -10.00 17.18 6.21
C SER A 50 -11.49 17.39 5.95
N GLY A 51 -12.35 16.55 6.56
CA GLY A 51 -13.78 16.49 6.26
C GLY A 51 -14.13 15.75 4.96
N HIS A 52 -13.14 15.35 4.16
CA HIS A 52 -13.38 14.52 2.97
C HIS A 52 -13.70 13.07 3.35
N LYS A 53 -14.20 12.29 2.39
CA LYS A 53 -14.41 10.84 2.51
C LYS A 53 -13.45 10.09 1.60
N VAL A 54 -13.03 8.89 2.00
CA VAL A 54 -12.10 8.05 1.26
C VAL A 54 -12.74 6.70 0.99
N ALA A 55 -13.16 6.47 -0.26
CA ALA A 55 -13.76 5.21 -0.69
C ALA A 55 -12.68 4.33 -1.35
N ILE A 56 -12.22 3.28 -0.63
CA ILE A 56 -11.10 2.45 -1.10
C ILE A 56 -11.60 1.17 -1.76
N THR A 57 -11.11 0.93 -2.97
CA THR A 57 -11.23 -0.34 -3.67
C THR A 57 -9.92 -1.12 -3.56
N TRP A 58 -9.97 -2.28 -2.92
CA TRP A 58 -8.80 -3.14 -2.69
C TRP A 58 -8.61 -4.17 -3.81
N GLY A 59 -7.35 -4.47 -4.15
CA GLY A 59 -7.02 -5.52 -5.10
C GLY A 59 -5.51 -5.78 -5.22
N THR A 60 -5.14 -6.78 -6.02
CA THR A 60 -3.75 -6.91 -6.46
C THR A 60 -3.41 -5.79 -7.44
N GLY A 61 -2.13 -5.36 -7.48
CA GLY A 61 -1.72 -4.30 -8.40
C GLY A 61 -2.08 -4.61 -9.85
N ALA A 62 -1.95 -5.87 -10.27
CA ALA A 62 -2.30 -6.30 -11.63
C ALA A 62 -3.82 -6.21 -11.90
N ALA A 63 -4.66 -6.62 -10.95
CA ALA A 63 -6.11 -6.54 -11.09
C ALA A 63 -6.60 -5.10 -11.16
N LEU A 64 -6.07 -4.23 -10.29
CA LEU A 64 -6.40 -2.80 -10.29
C LEU A 64 -5.94 -2.09 -11.57
N ALA A 65 -4.71 -2.36 -12.03
CA ALA A 65 -4.21 -1.80 -13.28
C ALA A 65 -5.10 -2.21 -14.46
N LYS A 66 -5.50 -3.49 -14.55
CA LYS A 66 -6.42 -3.98 -15.59
C LYS A 66 -7.76 -3.22 -15.58
N ARG A 67 -8.34 -2.96 -14.42
CA ARG A 67 -9.60 -2.21 -14.26
C ARG A 67 -9.46 -0.77 -14.73
N ILE A 68 -8.36 -0.08 -14.35
CA ILE A 68 -8.09 1.30 -14.80
C ILE A 68 -7.89 1.37 -16.32
N LEU A 69 -7.15 0.40 -16.89
CA LEU A 69 -6.97 0.32 -18.35
C LEU A 69 -8.29 0.02 -19.09
N ALA A 70 -9.20 -0.70 -18.45
CA ALA A 70 -10.55 -0.94 -18.98
C ALA A 70 -11.50 0.27 -18.85
N GLY A 71 -11.03 1.40 -18.27
CA GLY A 71 -11.79 2.65 -18.18
C GLY A 71 -12.51 2.88 -16.86
N GLU A 72 -12.29 2.04 -15.84
CA GLU A 72 -12.80 2.35 -14.50
C GLU A 72 -12.11 3.59 -13.93
N GLN A 73 -12.88 4.42 -13.23
CA GLN A 73 -12.41 5.69 -12.71
C GLN A 73 -12.04 5.60 -11.24
N ALA A 74 -10.86 6.10 -10.91
CA ALA A 74 -10.40 6.38 -9.56
C ALA A 74 -9.84 7.81 -9.53
N ASP A 75 -9.76 8.40 -8.34
CA ASP A 75 -9.16 9.73 -8.14
C ASP A 75 -7.70 9.61 -7.71
N LEU A 76 -7.40 8.64 -6.84
CA LEU A 76 -6.03 8.33 -6.39
C LEU A 76 -5.69 6.85 -6.61
N LEU A 77 -4.51 6.60 -7.13
CA LEU A 77 -3.96 5.25 -7.35
C LEU A 77 -2.85 5.02 -6.33
N VAL A 78 -2.98 3.96 -5.52
CA VAL A 78 -2.00 3.57 -4.50
C VAL A 78 -1.54 2.15 -4.82
N LEU A 79 -0.41 2.04 -5.51
CA LEU A 79 0.08 0.81 -6.12
C LEU A 79 1.55 0.56 -5.75
N THR A 80 2.12 -0.53 -6.25
CA THR A 80 3.57 -0.64 -6.31
C THR A 80 4.13 0.34 -7.33
N ARG A 81 5.37 0.80 -7.16
CA ARG A 81 6.03 1.71 -8.11
C ARG A 81 5.92 1.18 -9.54
N GLN A 82 6.24 -0.10 -9.75
CA GLN A 82 6.14 -0.73 -11.06
C GLN A 82 4.71 -0.67 -11.65
N GLY A 83 3.69 -0.92 -10.83
CA GLY A 83 2.30 -0.85 -11.26
C GLY A 83 1.90 0.58 -11.63
N LEU A 84 2.32 1.56 -10.83
CA LEU A 84 2.06 2.97 -11.12
C LEU A 84 2.80 3.45 -12.38
N ASP A 85 4.07 3.04 -12.58
CA ASP A 85 4.85 3.35 -13.78
C ASP A 85 4.18 2.82 -15.06
N THR A 86 3.60 1.62 -14.98
CA THR A 86 2.85 1.05 -16.10
C THR A 86 1.66 1.93 -16.46
N LEU A 87 0.86 2.33 -15.46
CA LEU A 87 -0.30 3.21 -15.70
C LEU A 87 0.11 4.61 -16.14
N SER A 88 1.26 5.12 -15.67
CA SER A 88 1.80 6.41 -16.10
C SER A 88 2.19 6.39 -17.57
N LYS A 89 2.85 5.33 -18.04
CA LYS A 89 3.18 5.13 -19.47
C LYS A 89 1.93 5.07 -20.36
N GLU A 90 0.85 4.51 -19.84
CA GLU A 90 -0.46 4.46 -20.51
C GLU A 90 -1.26 5.78 -20.36
N GLY A 91 -0.65 6.82 -19.79
CA GLY A 91 -1.27 8.13 -19.62
C GLY A 91 -2.45 8.18 -18.65
N LYS A 92 -2.50 7.23 -17.70
CA LYS A 92 -3.57 7.15 -16.69
C LYS A 92 -3.26 7.89 -15.39
N VAL A 93 -2.04 8.38 -15.21
CA VAL A 93 -1.58 9.14 -14.03
C VAL A 93 -1.34 10.59 -14.43
N ALA A 94 -1.73 11.54 -13.60
CA ALA A 94 -1.47 12.94 -13.81
C ALA A 94 0.04 13.21 -13.71
N PRO A 95 0.66 13.84 -14.72
CA PRO A 95 2.11 14.05 -14.75
C PRO A 95 2.62 14.80 -13.50
N GLY A 96 3.69 14.28 -12.90
CA GLY A 96 4.33 14.89 -11.74
C GLY A 96 3.61 14.69 -10.41
N SER A 97 2.48 13.94 -10.37
CA SER A 97 1.77 13.63 -9.14
C SER A 97 2.33 12.41 -8.39
N GLU A 98 3.19 11.64 -9.02
CA GLU A 98 3.69 10.39 -8.46
C GLU A 98 4.60 10.59 -7.24
N ARG A 99 4.34 9.86 -6.16
CA ARG A 99 5.14 9.90 -4.91
C ARG A 99 5.39 8.49 -4.40
N ASN A 100 6.62 8.22 -3.98
CA ASN A 100 6.95 7.03 -3.21
C ASN A 100 6.76 7.37 -1.73
N PHE A 101 6.01 6.57 -1.00
CA PHE A 101 5.71 6.88 0.41
C PHE A 101 6.14 5.77 1.39
N ALA A 102 6.28 4.53 0.94
CA ALA A 102 6.71 3.41 1.76
C ALA A 102 7.41 2.33 0.95
N SER A 103 8.05 1.39 1.63
CA SER A 103 8.59 0.17 1.04
C SER A 103 8.40 -1.02 1.96
N SER A 104 8.52 -2.22 1.42
CA SER A 104 8.48 -3.47 2.18
C SER A 104 9.34 -4.53 1.50
N THR A 105 9.68 -5.56 2.27
CA THR A 105 10.34 -6.78 1.79
C THR A 105 9.47 -7.99 2.11
N LEU A 106 9.75 -9.13 1.48
CA LEU A 106 9.10 -10.36 1.86
C LEU A 106 9.66 -10.88 3.18
N ALA A 107 8.76 -11.48 3.94
CA ALA A 107 9.07 -12.11 5.22
C ALA A 107 8.46 -13.51 5.31
N VAL A 108 8.96 -14.27 6.25
CA VAL A 108 8.42 -15.56 6.66
C VAL A 108 7.61 -15.36 7.92
N GLY A 109 6.33 -15.70 7.87
CA GLY A 109 5.44 -15.78 9.03
C GLY A 109 5.30 -17.20 9.52
N ILE A 110 5.25 -17.38 10.84
CA ILE A 110 4.97 -18.62 11.53
C ILE A 110 3.83 -18.43 12.52
N LYS A 111 3.21 -19.50 12.95
CA LYS A 111 2.27 -19.44 14.06
C LYS A 111 2.99 -19.01 15.33
N LYS A 112 2.41 -18.10 16.08
CA LYS A 112 2.98 -17.59 17.33
C LYS A 112 3.35 -18.74 18.26
N GLY A 113 4.63 -18.75 18.68
CA GLY A 113 5.19 -19.80 19.55
C GLY A 113 5.60 -21.08 18.83
N ALA A 114 5.51 -21.16 17.51
CA ALA A 114 6.01 -22.30 16.74
C ALA A 114 7.56 -22.36 16.73
N PRO A 115 8.17 -23.51 16.42
CA PRO A 115 9.62 -23.61 16.22
C PRO A 115 10.14 -22.62 15.21
N LYS A 116 11.34 -22.07 15.46
CA LYS A 116 11.99 -21.06 14.64
C LYS A 116 13.20 -21.65 13.92
N PRO A 117 13.03 -22.22 12.73
CA PRO A 117 14.16 -22.70 11.95
C PRO A 117 15.03 -21.51 11.50
N ASP A 118 16.29 -21.80 11.22
CA ASP A 118 17.19 -20.82 10.62
C ASP A 118 16.79 -20.53 9.17
N ILE A 119 16.70 -19.24 8.85
CA ILE A 119 16.44 -18.72 7.50
C ILE A 119 17.44 -17.59 7.15
N SER A 120 18.55 -17.49 7.85
CA SER A 120 19.49 -16.35 7.76
C SER A 120 20.29 -16.31 6.46
N THR A 121 20.44 -17.46 5.77
CA THR A 121 21.11 -17.54 4.49
C THR A 121 20.18 -18.14 3.41
N PRO A 122 20.46 -17.95 2.11
CA PRO A 122 19.70 -18.58 1.05
C PRO A 122 19.61 -20.11 1.18
N GLU A 123 20.69 -20.76 1.60
CA GLU A 123 20.74 -22.21 1.81
C GLU A 123 19.89 -22.66 3.00
N ALA A 124 19.97 -21.93 4.12
CA ALA A 124 19.16 -22.21 5.31
C ALA A 124 17.67 -21.97 5.02
N PHE A 125 17.34 -20.89 4.31
CA PHE A 125 15.98 -20.63 3.86
C PHE A 125 15.44 -21.76 2.96
N LYS A 126 16.22 -22.18 1.95
CA LYS A 126 15.87 -23.31 1.08
C LYS A 126 15.64 -24.60 1.90
N ALA A 127 16.55 -24.91 2.83
CA ALA A 127 16.42 -26.08 3.70
C ALA A 127 15.14 -26.03 4.56
N ALA A 128 14.82 -24.86 5.13
CA ALA A 128 13.56 -24.65 5.87
C ALA A 128 12.33 -24.90 4.98
N MET A 129 12.32 -24.37 3.76
CA MET A 129 11.21 -24.57 2.80
C MET A 129 11.09 -26.04 2.37
N LEU A 130 12.20 -26.73 2.18
CA LEU A 130 12.20 -28.16 1.82
C LEU A 130 11.71 -29.04 2.97
N ASN A 131 12.02 -28.72 4.22
CA ASN A 131 11.62 -29.46 5.41
C ASN A 131 10.20 -29.14 5.87
N ALA A 132 9.63 -28.01 5.47
CA ALA A 132 8.27 -27.60 5.82
C ALA A 132 7.23 -28.63 5.33
N LYS A 133 6.18 -28.85 6.13
CA LYS A 133 5.01 -29.66 5.74
C LYS A 133 4.10 -28.92 4.78
N SER A 134 4.01 -27.61 4.93
CA SER A 134 3.15 -26.75 4.11
C SER A 134 3.65 -25.29 4.12
N VAL A 135 3.51 -24.62 2.98
CA VAL A 135 3.92 -23.22 2.80
C VAL A 135 2.77 -22.46 2.14
N ALA A 136 2.26 -21.45 2.83
CA ALA A 136 1.23 -20.56 2.30
C ALA A 136 1.87 -19.33 1.62
N TYR A 137 1.33 -18.95 0.49
CA TYR A 137 1.66 -17.71 -0.22
C TYR A 137 0.52 -17.36 -1.18
N PRO A 138 0.36 -16.08 -1.58
CA PRO A 138 -0.65 -15.68 -2.55
C PRO A 138 -0.50 -16.46 -3.86
N ASP A 139 -1.64 -16.87 -4.46
CA ASP A 139 -1.61 -17.61 -5.73
C ASP A 139 -0.92 -16.76 -6.82
N PRO A 140 0.16 -17.26 -7.45
CA PRO A 140 0.82 -16.57 -8.55
C PRO A 140 -0.12 -16.26 -9.73
N ALA A 141 -1.09 -17.12 -9.99
CA ALA A 141 -2.09 -16.92 -11.04
C ALA A 141 -3.01 -15.72 -10.77
N GLY A 142 -3.21 -15.36 -9.50
CA GLY A 142 -3.95 -14.17 -9.10
C GLY A 142 -3.17 -12.86 -9.23
N GLY A 143 -1.90 -12.89 -9.66
CA GLY A 143 -1.04 -11.72 -9.89
C GLY A 143 -0.62 -10.99 -8.61
N GLY A 144 -0.70 -11.65 -7.45
CA GLY A 144 -0.15 -11.13 -6.20
C GLY A 144 1.38 -11.10 -6.25
N LEU A 145 1.99 -9.91 -6.06
CA LEU A 145 3.43 -9.70 -6.25
C LEU A 145 4.29 -10.68 -5.45
N SER A 146 3.99 -10.89 -4.17
CA SER A 146 4.74 -11.78 -3.29
C SER A 146 4.67 -13.24 -3.74
N GLY A 147 3.49 -13.69 -4.19
CA GLY A 147 3.29 -15.05 -4.69
C GLY A 147 4.05 -15.30 -5.99
N VAL A 148 3.96 -14.37 -6.95
CA VAL A 148 4.70 -14.44 -8.22
C VAL A 148 6.21 -14.46 -7.96
N TYR A 149 6.71 -13.56 -7.13
CA TYR A 149 8.13 -13.52 -6.80
C TYR A 149 8.61 -14.79 -6.11
N PHE A 150 7.86 -15.29 -5.11
CA PHE A 150 8.26 -16.49 -4.37
C PHE A 150 8.26 -17.74 -5.27
N ALA A 151 7.30 -17.88 -6.17
CA ALA A 151 7.29 -18.98 -7.12
C ALA A 151 8.52 -18.94 -8.05
N GLN A 152 8.86 -17.77 -8.60
CA GLN A 152 10.06 -17.57 -9.42
C GLN A 152 11.36 -17.83 -8.62
N LEU A 153 11.39 -17.41 -7.35
CA LEU A 153 12.51 -17.68 -6.45
C LEU A 153 12.69 -19.19 -6.22
N ALA A 154 11.59 -19.93 -6.01
CA ALA A 154 11.63 -21.38 -5.85
C ALA A 154 12.16 -22.10 -7.09
N GLU A 155 11.80 -21.61 -8.29
CA GLU A 155 12.36 -22.10 -9.55
C GLU A 155 13.87 -21.83 -9.64
N LYS A 156 14.28 -20.58 -9.40
CA LYS A 156 15.69 -20.16 -9.44
C LYS A 156 16.56 -20.92 -8.44
N MET A 157 16.03 -21.23 -7.27
CA MET A 157 16.72 -21.98 -6.22
C MET A 157 16.59 -23.50 -6.38
N GLY A 158 15.81 -24.00 -7.36
CA GLY A 158 15.67 -25.42 -7.70
C GLY A 158 14.89 -26.23 -6.67
N PHE A 159 13.81 -25.65 -6.06
CA PHE A 159 12.90 -26.40 -5.18
C PHE A 159 11.40 -26.23 -5.53
N ALA A 160 11.11 -25.70 -6.70
CA ALA A 160 9.73 -25.44 -7.13
C ALA A 160 8.86 -26.70 -7.17
N GLU A 161 9.42 -27.83 -7.64
CA GLU A 161 8.66 -29.09 -7.70
C GLU A 161 8.28 -29.61 -6.32
N GLN A 162 9.18 -29.52 -5.34
CA GLN A 162 8.90 -29.91 -3.95
C GLN A 162 7.91 -28.93 -3.30
N LEU A 163 7.95 -27.65 -3.68
CA LEU A 163 7.03 -26.65 -3.16
C LEU A 163 5.58 -26.91 -3.62
N LYS A 164 5.36 -27.34 -4.86
CA LYS A 164 4.01 -27.58 -5.43
C LYS A 164 3.15 -28.48 -4.55
N SER A 165 3.71 -29.56 -4.01
CA SER A 165 2.95 -30.53 -3.20
C SER A 165 2.53 -29.99 -1.83
N LYS A 166 3.19 -28.96 -1.35
CA LYS A 166 3.00 -28.35 -0.02
C LYS A 166 2.49 -26.90 -0.07
N ALA A 167 2.29 -26.36 -1.25
CA ALA A 167 1.73 -25.03 -1.43
C ALA A 167 0.28 -24.94 -0.90
N ARG A 168 -0.04 -23.82 -0.25
CA ARG A 168 -1.38 -23.46 0.20
C ARG A 168 -1.68 -22.04 -0.27
N PHE A 169 -2.77 -21.87 -1.01
CA PHE A 169 -3.18 -20.58 -1.55
C PHE A 169 -4.37 -20.04 -0.76
N PRO A 170 -4.22 -18.89 -0.08
CA PRO A 170 -5.33 -18.26 0.63
C PRO A 170 -6.35 -17.67 -0.36
N ALA A 171 -7.64 -17.87 -0.10
CA ALA A 171 -8.71 -17.38 -0.97
C ALA A 171 -8.78 -15.85 -1.04
N ASP A 172 -8.36 -15.17 0.02
CA ASP A 172 -8.39 -13.71 0.17
C ASP A 172 -7.01 -13.04 0.04
N ASN A 173 -6.01 -13.77 -0.44
CA ASN A 173 -4.61 -13.36 -0.57
C ASN A 173 -3.86 -13.11 0.76
N PHE A 174 -4.39 -13.48 1.93
CA PHE A 174 -3.70 -13.32 3.22
C PHE A 174 -3.12 -14.66 3.71
N ALA A 175 -1.89 -14.97 3.28
CA ALA A 175 -1.21 -16.22 3.62
C ALA A 175 -1.02 -16.43 5.13
N GLY A 176 -0.85 -15.37 5.91
CA GLY A 176 -0.76 -15.41 7.36
C GLY A 176 -1.98 -16.02 8.03
N LYS A 177 -3.19 -15.95 7.45
CA LYS A 177 -4.39 -16.56 8.01
C LYS A 177 -4.30 -18.08 8.05
N LEU A 178 -3.72 -18.72 7.02
CA LEU A 178 -3.52 -20.16 6.99
C LEU A 178 -2.50 -20.63 8.03
N VAL A 179 -1.53 -19.77 8.36
CA VAL A 179 -0.58 -20.04 9.44
C VAL A 179 -1.25 -19.88 10.81
N ALA A 180 -2.01 -18.81 11.01
CA ALA A 180 -2.73 -18.56 12.26
C ALA A 180 -3.72 -19.70 12.57
N SER A 181 -4.46 -20.21 11.57
CA SER A 181 -5.37 -21.34 11.71
C SER A 181 -4.64 -22.69 11.89
N GLY A 182 -3.35 -22.78 11.50
CA GLY A 182 -2.58 -24.03 11.53
C GLY A 182 -2.69 -24.87 10.25
N GLU A 183 -3.31 -24.35 9.19
CA GLU A 183 -3.40 -25.00 7.88
C GLU A 183 -2.08 -24.94 7.10
N ALA A 184 -1.20 -23.99 7.46
CA ALA A 184 0.14 -23.90 6.92
C ALA A 184 1.18 -23.70 8.03
N GLU A 185 2.40 -24.23 7.80
CA GLU A 185 3.53 -24.09 8.71
C GLU A 185 4.23 -22.74 8.53
N PHE A 186 4.45 -22.34 7.28
CA PHE A 186 5.02 -21.04 6.92
C PHE A 186 4.09 -20.23 6.03
N ALA A 187 4.16 -18.91 6.17
CA ALA A 187 3.60 -17.95 5.21
C ALA A 187 4.70 -17.09 4.62
N ILE A 188 4.72 -16.94 3.29
CA ILE A 188 5.64 -16.05 2.57
C ILE A 188 4.81 -14.94 1.94
N GLN A 189 5.00 -13.71 2.45
CA GLN A 189 4.24 -12.56 2.00
C GLN A 189 4.97 -11.25 2.33
N GLN A 190 4.45 -10.10 1.90
CA GLN A 190 4.95 -8.80 2.34
C GLN A 190 4.84 -8.71 3.86
N LYS A 191 5.89 -8.21 4.51
CA LYS A 191 5.97 -8.11 5.98
C LYS A 191 4.74 -7.44 6.63
N PRO A 192 4.21 -6.30 6.12
CA PRO A 192 3.04 -5.66 6.72
C PRO A 192 1.77 -6.52 6.64
N GLU A 193 1.61 -7.32 5.58
CA GLU A 193 0.46 -8.21 5.44
C GLU A 193 0.49 -9.33 6.49
N LEU A 194 1.67 -9.83 6.86
CA LEU A 194 1.84 -10.83 7.91
C LEU A 194 1.66 -10.26 9.31
N ILE A 195 2.22 -9.08 9.58
CA ILE A 195 2.12 -8.39 10.88
C ILE A 195 0.65 -8.09 11.23
N SER A 196 -0.19 -7.81 10.23
CA SER A 196 -1.60 -7.48 10.44
C SER A 196 -2.46 -8.67 10.91
N ILE A 197 -1.94 -9.89 10.87
CA ILE A 197 -2.71 -11.10 11.21
C ILE A 197 -2.41 -11.54 12.64
N GLU A 198 -3.43 -11.50 13.48
CA GLU A 198 -3.34 -12.01 14.85
C GLU A 198 -2.97 -13.50 14.85
N GLY A 199 -2.09 -13.89 15.76
CA GLY A 199 -1.60 -15.27 15.86
C GLY A 199 -0.41 -15.58 14.94
N VAL A 200 0.01 -14.66 14.10
CA VAL A 200 1.25 -14.76 13.31
C VAL A 200 2.41 -14.09 14.04
N GLU A 201 3.56 -14.72 13.99
CA GLU A 201 4.85 -14.18 14.40
C GLU A 201 5.78 -14.11 13.18
N ILE A 202 6.49 -13.01 13.02
CA ILE A 202 7.49 -12.89 11.96
C ILE A 202 8.75 -13.65 12.37
N LEU A 203 9.07 -14.70 11.62
CA LEU A 203 10.32 -15.45 11.80
C LEU A 203 11.52 -14.61 11.36
N GLY A 204 11.40 -13.90 10.27
CA GLY A 204 12.41 -12.99 9.69
C GLY A 204 12.04 -12.57 8.28
N SER A 205 12.77 -11.58 7.75
CA SER A 205 12.74 -11.28 6.31
C SER A 205 13.51 -12.38 5.56
N LEU A 206 13.23 -12.57 4.29
CA LEU A 206 14.08 -13.40 3.45
C LEU A 206 15.52 -12.87 3.47
N PRO A 207 16.54 -13.71 3.32
CA PRO A 207 17.94 -13.26 3.20
C PRO A 207 18.09 -12.18 2.12
N ALA A 208 18.94 -11.18 2.34
CA ALA A 208 19.05 -10.00 1.48
C ALA A 208 19.36 -10.37 0.01
N ASP A 209 20.17 -11.40 -0.23
CA ASP A 209 20.57 -11.85 -1.57
C ASP A 209 19.41 -12.44 -2.39
N ILE A 210 18.35 -12.85 -1.72
CA ILE A 210 17.16 -13.46 -2.33
C ILE A 210 15.87 -12.74 -1.95
N ASN A 211 15.94 -11.53 -1.41
CA ASN A 211 14.78 -10.71 -1.13
C ASN A 211 14.61 -9.62 -2.20
N VAL A 212 13.43 -9.04 -2.24
CA VAL A 212 13.11 -7.91 -3.11
C VAL A 212 12.46 -6.81 -2.30
N THR A 213 12.89 -5.58 -2.54
CA THR A 213 12.24 -4.40 -1.98
C THR A 213 11.10 -3.97 -2.90
N THR A 214 9.90 -4.00 -2.38
CA THR A 214 8.71 -3.45 -3.04
C THR A 214 8.55 -2.01 -2.60
N VAL A 215 8.55 -1.07 -3.54
CA VAL A 215 8.24 0.34 -3.27
C VAL A 215 6.76 0.57 -3.53
N PHE A 216 6.06 1.18 -2.56
CA PHE A 216 4.68 1.61 -2.69
C PHE A 216 4.65 3.10 -3.05
N SER A 217 3.83 3.40 -4.04
CA SER A 217 3.73 4.72 -4.63
C SER A 217 2.27 5.10 -4.80
N ALA A 218 2.00 6.40 -4.73
CA ALA A 218 0.69 6.94 -5.05
C ALA A 218 0.80 7.98 -6.17
N GLY A 219 -0.28 8.14 -6.93
CA GLY A 219 -0.39 9.12 -7.98
C GLY A 219 -1.85 9.49 -8.23
N VAL A 220 -2.10 10.75 -8.54
CA VAL A 220 -3.44 11.21 -8.90
C VAL A 220 -3.79 10.67 -10.28
N SER A 221 -4.99 10.12 -10.43
CA SER A 221 -5.47 9.67 -11.75
C SER A 221 -5.57 10.87 -12.69
N LYS A 222 -5.25 10.68 -13.97
CA LYS A 222 -5.38 11.75 -14.96
C LYS A 222 -6.81 12.28 -15.10
N ASP A 223 -7.77 11.38 -14.94
CA ASP A 223 -9.20 11.66 -15.08
C ASP A 223 -9.91 11.80 -13.71
N ALA A 224 -9.14 12.15 -12.66
CA ALA A 224 -9.66 12.33 -11.31
C ALA A 224 -10.73 13.43 -11.27
N LYS A 225 -11.89 13.11 -10.69
CA LYS A 225 -12.95 14.10 -10.44
C LYS A 225 -12.62 14.96 -9.23
N GLU A 226 -12.03 14.34 -8.22
CA GLU A 226 -11.64 14.96 -6.95
C GLU A 226 -10.10 15.17 -6.88
N GLY A 227 -9.54 15.81 -7.91
CA GLY A 227 -8.09 15.98 -8.03
C GLY A 227 -7.46 16.81 -6.91
N GLY A 228 -8.12 17.89 -6.46
CA GLY A 228 -7.67 18.70 -5.32
C GLY A 228 -7.58 17.89 -4.02
N PRO A 229 -8.69 17.33 -3.54
CA PRO A 229 -8.72 16.43 -2.39
C PRO A 229 -7.77 15.24 -2.49
N SER A 230 -7.58 14.67 -3.68
CA SER A 230 -6.62 13.60 -3.92
C SER A 230 -5.17 14.04 -3.71
N ILE A 231 -4.82 15.27 -4.09
CA ILE A 231 -3.50 15.86 -3.82
C ILE A 231 -3.31 16.08 -2.31
N GLU A 232 -4.35 16.47 -1.58
CA GLU A 232 -4.29 16.62 -0.13
C GLU A 232 -4.04 15.28 0.55
N LEU A 233 -4.77 14.22 0.17
CA LEU A 233 -4.53 12.87 0.67
C LEU A 233 -3.12 12.38 0.31
N LEU A 234 -2.65 12.63 -0.90
CA LEU A 234 -1.30 12.27 -1.32
C LEU A 234 -0.22 12.94 -0.45
N LYS A 235 -0.35 14.23 -0.16
CA LYS A 235 0.54 14.96 0.76
C LYS A 235 0.46 14.42 2.19
N TYR A 236 -0.73 14.04 2.63
CA TYR A 236 -0.91 13.44 3.96
C TYR A 236 -0.16 12.11 4.07
N LEU A 237 -0.17 11.27 3.03
CA LEU A 237 0.59 10.02 2.99
C LEU A 237 2.12 10.22 3.05
N GLU A 238 2.64 11.42 2.72
CA GLU A 238 4.05 11.79 2.86
C GLU A 238 4.37 12.44 4.23
N SER A 239 3.39 12.60 5.11
CA SER A 239 3.57 13.27 6.40
C SER A 239 4.38 12.43 7.40
N PRO A 240 5.00 13.07 8.42
CA PRO A 240 5.64 12.35 9.52
C PRO A 240 4.67 11.44 10.30
N GLU A 241 3.41 11.82 10.40
CA GLU A 241 2.36 11.00 11.03
C GLU A 241 2.14 9.72 10.23
N ALA A 242 1.99 9.82 8.90
CA ALA A 242 1.85 8.66 8.03
C ALA A 242 3.09 7.77 8.08
N ALA A 243 4.29 8.33 8.10
CA ALA A 243 5.54 7.59 8.23
C ALA A 243 5.59 6.78 9.54
N ALA A 244 5.09 7.33 10.66
CA ALA A 244 5.01 6.63 11.93
C ALA A 244 4.03 5.44 11.88
N VAL A 245 2.87 5.60 11.21
CA VAL A 245 1.90 4.51 11.00
C VAL A 245 2.50 3.43 10.11
N PHE A 246 3.11 3.78 8.99
CA PHE A 246 3.77 2.82 8.11
C PHE A 246 4.83 2.01 8.86
N LYS A 247 5.68 2.65 9.63
CA LYS A 247 6.73 1.99 10.43
C LYS A 247 6.13 1.04 11.48
N ARG A 248 5.08 1.46 12.20
CA ARG A 248 4.36 0.61 13.16
C ARG A 248 3.86 -0.68 12.51
N ASP A 249 3.37 -0.58 11.28
CA ASP A 249 2.76 -1.68 10.54
C ASP A 249 3.79 -2.47 9.70
N GLY A 250 5.09 -2.25 9.91
CA GLY A 250 6.16 -3.03 9.30
C GLY A 250 6.58 -2.59 7.91
N LEU A 251 6.16 -1.42 7.49
CA LEU A 251 6.66 -0.76 6.28
C LEU A 251 7.87 0.10 6.62
N ASP A 252 8.80 0.19 5.70
CA ASP A 252 10.00 1.02 5.79
C ASP A 252 9.85 2.29 4.95
N PRO A 253 10.65 3.35 5.18
CA PRO A 253 10.74 4.48 4.27
C PRO A 253 11.10 4.00 2.84
N PRO A 254 10.61 4.67 1.80
CA PRO A 254 11.02 4.34 0.44
C PRO A 254 12.53 4.56 0.28
N PRO A 255 13.23 3.74 -0.53
CA PRO A 255 14.63 4.00 -0.86
C PRO A 255 14.78 5.42 -1.41
N ALA A 256 15.90 6.07 -1.06
CA ALA A 256 16.22 7.37 -1.65
C ALA A 256 16.18 7.28 -3.19
N ALA A 257 15.54 8.24 -3.83
CA ALA A 257 15.53 8.29 -5.28
C ALA A 257 17.00 8.25 -5.78
N ALA A 258 17.31 7.31 -6.67
CA ALA A 258 18.61 7.31 -7.32
C ALA A 258 18.80 8.70 -7.95
N LYS A 259 19.87 9.41 -7.56
CA LYS A 259 20.20 10.68 -8.21
C LYS A 259 20.36 10.38 -9.69
N ALA A 260 19.53 11.00 -10.51
CA ALA A 260 19.72 10.95 -11.95
C ALA A 260 21.13 11.48 -12.24
N SER A 261 21.99 10.58 -12.70
CA SER A 261 23.35 10.87 -13.15
C SER A 261 23.31 11.44 -14.57
#